data_2060e5ddabc05438ae4e5b8c6eac79d4
#
_entry.id   2060e5ddabc05438ae4e5b8c6eac79d4
#
_cell.length_a   1.000
_cell.length_b   1.000
_cell.length_c   1.000
_cell.angle_alpha   90.00
_cell.angle_beta   90.00
_cell.angle_gamma   90.00
#
_symmetry.space_group_name_H-M   'P 1'
#
loop_
_entity.id
_entity.type
_entity.pdbx_description
1 polymer ?
#
loop_
_entity_poly.entity_id
_entity_poly.type
_entity_poly.pdbx_seq_one_letter_code
_entity_poly.pdbx_strand_id
1 'polypeptide(L)'
;YYKSIADEVNGHTLQYPLYEDGNTFKYDFETLKDMIQKENPKILLLASPNNPTGNGLTPKELDELLAEVPSQTVVLIDEAYASFVSADTSYIKKLVNKYPNLIISRTLSKFYGLPGLRMGFGFMSKELEKFSRYSNKYLGYNRISEDIAIAALKSDAHYRNIAKLMNEDRERYEKEIGVLPGFKVYESVANFILIKYPIELKEALQKAFAKQSYKVKFMNEPDINTHLRITLGRPEQNRIVIDTIKKIASK
;
A
#
# COMPACT_ATOMS: atom_id res chain seq x y z
N TYR A 1 6.49 9.13 4.65
CA TYR A 1 7.26 9.30 3.41
C TYR A 1 6.80 10.53 2.64
N TYR A 2 5.51 10.65 2.30
CA TYR A 2 4.99 11.80 1.53
C TYR A 2 5.15 13.13 2.27
N LYS A 3 4.90 13.13 3.59
CA LYS A 3 5.14 14.31 4.42
C LYS A 3 6.59 14.78 4.31
N SER A 4 7.57 13.86 4.39
CA SER A 4 8.98 14.21 4.26
C SER A 4 9.30 14.88 2.91
N ILE A 5 8.68 14.40 1.81
CA ILE A 5 8.88 15.04 0.49
C ILE A 5 8.26 16.44 0.46
N ALA A 6 7.08 16.61 1.06
CA ALA A 6 6.45 17.94 1.13
C ALA A 6 7.28 18.90 2.00
N ASP A 7 7.81 18.41 3.11
CA ASP A 7 8.66 19.21 4.02
C ASP A 7 9.94 19.71 3.30
N GLU A 8 10.55 18.90 2.40
CA GLU A 8 11.72 19.27 1.59
C GLU A 8 11.48 20.51 0.69
N VAL A 9 10.23 20.76 0.31
CA VAL A 9 9.83 21.90 -0.52
C VAL A 9 9.00 22.92 0.25
N ASN A 10 9.08 22.91 1.58
CA ASN A 10 8.29 23.77 2.48
C ASN A 10 6.78 23.67 2.23
N GLY A 11 6.29 22.50 1.86
CA GLY A 11 4.87 22.23 1.63
C GLY A 11 4.12 22.07 2.94
N HIS A 12 2.92 22.65 3.03
CA HIS A 12 2.00 22.39 4.13
C HIS A 12 1.23 21.09 3.86
N THR A 13 1.25 20.16 4.82
CA THR A 13 0.57 18.87 4.72
C THR A 13 -0.61 18.77 5.67
N LEU A 14 -1.75 18.34 5.13
CA LEU A 14 -2.91 17.94 5.91
C LEU A 14 -3.08 16.42 5.78
N GLN A 15 -3.54 15.79 6.84
CA GLN A 15 -3.81 14.36 6.86
C GLN A 15 -5.32 14.13 7.00
N TYR A 16 -5.87 13.30 6.13
CA TYR A 16 -7.26 12.85 6.25
C TYR A 16 -7.31 11.49 6.95
N PRO A 17 -8.36 11.24 7.75
CA PRO A 17 -8.45 10.04 8.57
C PRO A 17 -8.84 8.81 7.76
N LEU A 18 -8.36 7.66 8.23
CA LEU A 18 -8.97 6.35 8.00
C LEU A 18 -9.65 5.94 9.31
N TYR A 19 -10.76 5.24 9.22
CA TYR A 19 -11.41 4.68 10.40
C TYR A 19 -11.49 3.16 10.31
N GLU A 20 -11.47 2.53 11.48
CA GLU A 20 -11.58 1.08 11.61
C GLU A 20 -13.06 0.68 11.46
N ASP A 21 -13.35 -0.27 10.56
CA ASP A 21 -14.67 -0.83 10.32
C ASP A 21 -14.59 -2.36 10.26
N GLY A 22 -15.04 -3.02 11.30
CA GLY A 22 -14.88 -4.47 11.43
C GLY A 22 -13.39 -4.85 11.39
N ASN A 23 -13.00 -5.75 10.50
CA ASN A 23 -11.63 -6.21 10.30
C ASN A 23 -10.89 -5.47 9.16
N THR A 24 -11.36 -4.31 8.74
CA THR A 24 -10.73 -3.49 7.70
C THR A 24 -10.63 -2.02 8.13
N PHE A 25 -9.97 -1.23 7.30
CA PHE A 25 -9.95 0.23 7.40
C PHE A 25 -10.66 0.84 6.20
N LYS A 26 -11.36 1.94 6.42
CA LYS A 26 -12.03 2.69 5.35
C LYS A 26 -11.55 4.14 5.31
N TYR A 27 -11.60 4.71 4.12
CA TYR A 27 -11.38 6.14 3.92
C TYR A 27 -12.63 6.89 4.35
N ASP A 28 -12.45 7.92 5.16
CA ASP A 28 -13.53 8.84 5.52
C ASP A 28 -13.72 9.87 4.41
N PHE A 29 -14.51 9.50 3.42
CA PHE A 29 -14.76 10.36 2.25
C PHE A 29 -15.49 11.64 2.57
N GLU A 30 -16.37 11.64 3.57
CA GLU A 30 -17.08 12.85 3.97
C GLU A 30 -16.11 13.86 4.58
N THR A 31 -15.29 13.43 5.53
CA THR A 31 -14.23 14.28 6.09
C THR A 31 -13.24 14.72 5.02
N LEU A 32 -12.86 13.83 4.09
CA LEU A 32 -11.93 14.17 3.00
C LEU A 32 -12.53 15.25 2.06
N LYS A 33 -13.79 15.14 1.68
CA LYS A 33 -14.49 16.15 0.86
C LYS A 33 -14.53 17.50 1.56
N ASP A 34 -14.92 17.52 2.83
CA ASP A 34 -14.95 18.75 3.63
C ASP A 34 -13.56 19.42 3.70
N MET A 35 -12.50 18.63 3.88
CA MET A 35 -11.13 19.12 3.88
C MET A 35 -10.73 19.70 2.53
N ILE A 36 -11.07 19.03 1.43
CA ILE A 36 -10.78 19.52 0.08
C ILE A 36 -11.48 20.86 -0.18
N GLN A 37 -12.72 20.99 0.21
CA GLN A 37 -13.50 22.22 0.01
C GLN A 37 -12.98 23.40 0.86
N LYS A 38 -12.61 23.13 2.12
CA LYS A 38 -12.12 24.16 3.05
C LYS A 38 -10.71 24.62 2.71
N GLU A 39 -9.82 23.67 2.48
CA GLU A 39 -8.38 23.92 2.40
C GLU A 39 -7.91 24.17 0.98
N ASN A 40 -8.72 23.81 -0.03
CA ASN A 40 -8.41 23.95 -1.45
C ASN A 40 -6.97 23.47 -1.80
N PRO A 41 -6.63 22.22 -1.51
CA PRO A 41 -5.26 21.73 -1.64
C PRO A 41 -4.82 21.72 -3.10
N LYS A 42 -3.54 22.00 -3.35
CA LYS A 42 -2.96 21.89 -4.70
C LYS A 42 -2.79 20.45 -5.15
N ILE A 43 -2.57 19.53 -4.19
CA ILE A 43 -2.34 18.12 -4.45
C ILE A 43 -3.12 17.31 -3.42
N LEU A 44 -3.89 16.35 -3.91
CA LEU A 44 -4.43 15.23 -3.13
C LEU A 44 -3.60 13.99 -3.44
N LEU A 45 -2.98 13.42 -2.40
CA LEU A 45 -2.23 12.18 -2.53
C LEU A 45 -2.95 11.08 -1.77
N LEU A 46 -3.25 9.98 -2.45
CA LEU A 46 -3.97 8.84 -1.90
C LEU A 46 -3.26 7.54 -2.27
N ALA A 47 -2.98 6.69 -1.28
CA ALA A 47 -2.41 5.37 -1.50
C ALA A 47 -3.51 4.30 -1.53
N SER A 48 -3.65 3.57 -2.63
CA SER A 48 -4.64 2.50 -2.76
C SER A 48 -4.06 1.32 -3.56
N PRO A 49 -3.73 0.20 -2.90
CA PRO A 49 -3.87 -0.12 -1.45
C PRO A 49 -3.00 0.71 -0.51
N ASN A 50 -3.54 1.00 0.69
CA ASN A 50 -2.86 1.80 1.68
C ASN A 50 -1.83 1.01 2.50
N ASN A 51 -0.78 1.66 2.93
CA ASN A 51 0.24 1.13 3.83
C ASN A 51 0.27 2.01 5.10
N PRO A 52 -0.01 1.45 6.30
CA PRO A 52 0.14 0.04 6.66
C PRO A 52 -1.17 -0.77 6.72
N THR A 53 -2.32 -0.22 6.45
CA THR A 53 -3.62 -0.83 6.72
C THR A 53 -4.04 -1.91 5.72
N GLY A 54 -3.48 -1.89 4.49
CA GLY A 54 -3.71 -2.93 3.48
C GLY A 54 -5.03 -2.83 2.70
N ASN A 55 -5.93 -1.93 3.11
CA ASN A 55 -7.19 -1.66 2.40
C ASN A 55 -6.94 -0.89 1.10
N GLY A 56 -7.81 -1.07 0.13
CA GLY A 56 -7.77 -0.36 -1.15
C GLY A 56 -9.15 0.08 -1.59
N LEU A 57 -9.19 0.98 -2.55
CA LEU A 57 -10.42 1.43 -3.21
C LEU A 57 -10.65 0.59 -4.47
N THR A 58 -11.91 0.28 -4.72
CA THR A 58 -12.35 -0.27 -5.99
C THR A 58 -12.30 0.80 -7.08
N PRO A 59 -12.27 0.43 -8.37
CA PRO A 59 -12.36 1.40 -9.47
C PRO A 59 -13.61 2.30 -9.41
N LYS A 60 -14.71 1.79 -8.86
CA LYS A 60 -15.95 2.55 -8.67
C LYS A 60 -15.79 3.62 -7.57
N GLU A 61 -15.25 3.24 -6.41
CA GLU A 61 -14.98 4.18 -5.32
C GLU A 61 -13.96 5.26 -5.72
N LEU A 62 -12.95 4.89 -6.53
CA LEU A 62 -12.02 5.86 -7.10
C LEU A 62 -12.73 6.85 -8.04
N ASP A 63 -13.64 6.38 -8.89
CA ASP A 63 -14.42 7.22 -9.79
C ASP A 63 -15.34 8.18 -9.01
N GLU A 64 -16.00 7.69 -7.97
CA GLU A 64 -16.86 8.48 -7.07
C GLU A 64 -16.05 9.56 -6.33
N LEU A 65 -14.90 9.22 -5.78
CA LEU A 65 -14.01 10.18 -5.13
C LEU A 65 -13.52 11.26 -6.11
N LEU A 66 -13.03 10.84 -7.28
CA LEU A 66 -12.46 11.75 -8.27
C LEU A 66 -13.49 12.76 -8.80
N ALA A 67 -14.76 12.36 -8.86
CA ALA A 67 -15.86 13.25 -9.28
C ALA A 67 -16.08 14.43 -8.34
N GLU A 68 -15.71 14.28 -7.06
CA GLU A 68 -15.85 15.30 -6.03
C GLU A 68 -14.62 16.22 -5.89
N VAL A 69 -13.49 15.85 -6.52
CA VAL A 69 -12.26 16.64 -6.41
C VAL A 69 -12.22 17.74 -7.48
N PRO A 70 -12.04 19.01 -7.08
CA PRO A 70 -11.95 20.12 -8.04
C PRO A 70 -10.80 19.92 -9.04
N SER A 71 -11.01 20.32 -10.29
CA SER A 71 -10.04 20.11 -11.38
C SER A 71 -8.69 20.84 -11.20
N GLN A 72 -8.65 21.88 -10.36
CA GLN A 72 -7.40 22.58 -9.99
C GLN A 72 -6.54 21.81 -8.98
N THR A 73 -7.09 20.82 -8.27
CA THR A 73 -6.35 19.94 -7.36
C THR A 73 -5.79 18.77 -8.14
N VAL A 74 -4.49 18.65 -8.25
CA VAL A 74 -3.85 17.47 -8.88
C VAL A 74 -4.04 16.27 -7.95
N VAL A 75 -4.58 15.17 -8.48
CA VAL A 75 -4.75 13.93 -7.73
C VAL A 75 -3.65 12.95 -8.11
N LEU A 76 -2.89 12.49 -7.12
CA LEU A 76 -1.91 11.42 -7.26
C LEU A 76 -2.40 10.17 -6.51
N ILE A 77 -2.78 9.14 -7.25
CA ILE A 77 -3.09 7.81 -6.69
C ILE A 77 -1.82 6.97 -6.71
N ASP A 78 -1.33 6.60 -5.53
CA ASP A 78 -0.22 5.64 -5.40
C ASP A 78 -0.76 4.22 -5.37
N GLU A 79 -0.59 3.53 -6.49
CA GLU A 79 -0.98 2.15 -6.70
C GLU A 79 0.20 1.16 -6.56
N ALA A 80 1.16 1.44 -5.68
CA ALA A 80 2.32 0.57 -5.49
C ALA A 80 1.96 -0.89 -5.18
N TYR A 81 0.80 -1.15 -4.62
CA TYR A 81 0.31 -2.49 -4.28
C TYR A 81 -0.86 -3.00 -5.13
N ALA A 82 -1.38 -2.19 -6.05
CA ALA A 82 -2.60 -2.54 -6.83
C ALA A 82 -2.43 -3.80 -7.68
N SER A 83 -1.22 -4.12 -8.14
CA SER A 83 -0.98 -5.34 -8.93
C SER A 83 -1.21 -6.64 -8.16
N PHE A 84 -1.27 -6.61 -6.81
CA PHE A 84 -1.68 -7.76 -6.01
C PHE A 84 -3.19 -8.00 -6.03
N VAL A 85 -3.97 -6.95 -6.30
CA VAL A 85 -5.44 -7.00 -6.32
C VAL A 85 -5.95 -7.66 -7.59
N SER A 86 -5.54 -7.15 -8.75
CA SER A 86 -6.04 -7.59 -10.05
C SER A 86 -5.04 -7.40 -11.17
N ALA A 87 -5.18 -8.22 -12.22
CA ALA A 87 -4.54 -8.02 -13.51
C ALA A 87 -5.28 -6.99 -14.38
N ASP A 88 -6.57 -6.76 -14.12
CA ASP A 88 -7.35 -5.79 -14.88
C ASP A 88 -6.90 -4.36 -14.56
N THR A 89 -6.45 -3.68 -15.58
CA THR A 89 -6.00 -2.29 -15.54
C THR A 89 -6.85 -1.38 -16.45
N SER A 90 -7.93 -1.89 -16.99
CA SER A 90 -8.79 -1.18 -17.94
C SER A 90 -9.38 0.12 -17.38
N TYR A 91 -9.61 0.16 -16.07
CA TYR A 91 -10.11 1.34 -15.36
C TYR A 91 -9.15 2.52 -15.42
N ILE A 92 -7.83 2.28 -15.46
CA ILE A 92 -6.82 3.35 -15.49
C ILE A 92 -7.05 4.24 -16.71
N LYS A 93 -7.16 3.63 -17.91
CA LYS A 93 -7.43 4.38 -19.15
C LYS A 93 -8.72 5.18 -19.08
N LYS A 94 -9.78 4.61 -18.48
CA LYS A 94 -11.05 5.31 -18.30
C LYS A 94 -10.91 6.54 -17.42
N LEU A 95 -10.25 6.36 -16.25
CA LEU A 95 -10.11 7.42 -15.25
C LEU A 95 -9.20 8.55 -15.74
N VAL A 96 -8.02 8.25 -16.31
CA VAL A 96 -7.12 9.31 -16.81
C VAL A 96 -7.67 10.08 -18.00
N ASN A 97 -8.57 9.49 -18.79
CA ASN A 97 -9.28 10.19 -19.86
C ASN A 97 -10.48 11.00 -19.35
N LYS A 98 -11.07 10.62 -18.21
CA LYS A 98 -12.23 11.30 -17.62
C LYS A 98 -11.81 12.49 -16.75
N TYR A 99 -10.71 12.36 -16.01
CA TYR A 99 -10.28 13.35 -15.01
C TYR A 99 -8.98 14.05 -15.45
N PRO A 100 -9.03 15.34 -15.78
CA PRO A 100 -7.90 16.08 -16.36
C PRO A 100 -6.74 16.31 -15.38
N ASN A 101 -6.98 16.10 -14.09
CA ASN A 101 -6.06 16.36 -12.99
C ASN A 101 -5.51 15.08 -12.35
N LEU A 102 -5.66 13.90 -12.98
CA LEU A 102 -5.32 12.60 -12.40
C LEU A 102 -3.95 12.09 -12.83
N ILE A 103 -3.18 11.60 -11.85
CA ILE A 103 -1.97 10.80 -12.03
C ILE A 103 -2.13 9.51 -11.22
N ILE A 104 -1.84 8.35 -11.82
CA ILE A 104 -1.78 7.05 -11.15
C ILE A 104 -0.35 6.53 -11.28
N SER A 105 0.30 6.21 -10.14
CA SER A 105 1.67 5.70 -10.14
C SER A 105 1.72 4.22 -9.76
N ARG A 106 2.62 3.47 -10.40
CA ARG A 106 2.92 2.06 -10.13
C ARG A 106 4.42 1.80 -10.02
N THR A 107 4.79 0.70 -9.43
CA THR A 107 6.20 0.33 -9.22
C THR A 107 6.46 -1.15 -9.48
N LEU A 108 7.68 -1.45 -9.93
CA LEU A 108 8.19 -2.83 -10.01
C LEU A 108 8.76 -3.32 -8.66
N SER A 109 8.84 -2.43 -7.66
CA SER A 109 9.47 -2.74 -6.37
C SER A 109 8.67 -3.68 -5.48
N LYS A 110 7.35 -3.84 -5.70
CA LYS A 110 6.45 -4.59 -4.81
C LYS A 110 5.99 -5.90 -5.43
N PHE A 111 5.01 -5.88 -6.32
CA PHE A 111 4.46 -7.07 -6.96
C PHE A 111 5.52 -7.87 -7.71
N TYR A 112 6.37 -7.19 -8.46
CA TYR A 112 7.44 -7.82 -9.23
C TYR A 112 8.70 -8.13 -8.42
N GLY A 113 8.78 -7.75 -7.15
CA GLY A 113 9.91 -8.07 -6.27
C GLY A 113 11.25 -7.45 -6.69
N LEU A 114 11.23 -6.36 -7.45
CA LEU A 114 12.42 -5.75 -8.06
C LEU A 114 12.75 -4.35 -7.48
N PRO A 115 12.84 -4.20 -6.13
CA PRO A 115 13.10 -2.89 -5.53
C PRO A 115 14.47 -2.31 -5.90
N GLY A 116 15.45 -3.18 -6.20
CA GLY A 116 16.81 -2.78 -6.60
C GLY A 116 16.88 -2.10 -7.95
N LEU A 117 15.94 -2.34 -8.86
CA LEU A 117 15.91 -1.70 -10.18
C LEU A 117 15.59 -0.20 -10.12
N ARG A 118 14.96 0.28 -9.05
CA ARG A 118 14.52 1.67 -8.89
C ARG A 118 13.63 2.16 -10.03
N MET A 119 12.74 1.29 -10.53
CA MET A 119 11.84 1.56 -11.64
C MET A 119 10.38 1.57 -11.21
N GLY A 120 9.65 2.49 -11.78
CA GLY A 120 8.20 2.63 -11.70
C GLY A 120 7.70 3.34 -12.96
N PHE A 121 6.41 3.44 -13.07
CA PHE A 121 5.75 4.10 -14.18
C PHE A 121 4.46 4.78 -13.69
N GLY A 122 4.00 5.76 -14.45
CA GLY A 122 2.78 6.48 -14.14
C GLY A 122 1.90 6.64 -15.37
N PHE A 123 0.63 6.76 -15.12
CA PHE A 123 -0.39 7.11 -16.08
C PHE A 123 -0.94 8.47 -15.70
N MET A 124 -1.11 9.36 -16.63
CA MET A 124 -1.65 10.69 -16.35
C MET A 124 -2.59 11.14 -17.46
N SER A 125 -3.47 12.07 -17.12
CA SER A 125 -4.29 12.75 -18.10
C SER A 125 -3.42 13.59 -19.06
N LYS A 126 -3.93 13.83 -20.25
CA LYS A 126 -3.20 14.59 -21.29
C LYS A 126 -2.89 16.02 -20.83
N GLU A 127 -3.76 16.61 -20.05
CA GLU A 127 -3.63 17.97 -19.51
C GLU A 127 -2.42 18.11 -18.56
N LEU A 128 -1.96 16.98 -18.00
CA LEU A 128 -0.79 16.92 -17.12
C LEU A 128 0.49 16.50 -17.85
N GLU A 129 0.49 16.35 -19.18
CA GLU A 129 1.65 15.88 -19.96
C GLU A 129 2.92 16.68 -19.68
N LYS A 130 2.80 17.97 -19.37
CA LYS A 130 3.94 18.82 -18.98
C LYS A 130 4.74 18.27 -17.79
N PHE A 131 4.12 17.44 -16.93
CA PHE A 131 4.81 16.82 -15.80
C PHE A 131 5.68 15.62 -16.22
N SER A 132 5.52 15.07 -17.42
CA SER A 132 6.34 13.98 -17.94
C SER A 132 7.83 14.32 -17.94
N ARG A 133 8.17 15.60 -18.18
CA ARG A 133 9.54 16.10 -18.14
C ARG A 133 10.26 15.84 -16.80
N TYR A 134 9.52 15.75 -15.68
CA TYR A 134 10.09 15.46 -14.36
C TYR A 134 10.30 13.97 -14.11
N SER A 135 9.69 13.09 -14.91
CA SER A 135 9.90 11.65 -14.84
C SER A 135 11.14 11.21 -15.63
N ASN A 136 11.58 12.02 -16.58
CA ASN A 136 12.72 11.70 -17.44
C ASN A 136 14.03 11.90 -16.68
N LYS A 137 14.80 10.82 -16.56
CA LYS A 137 16.17 10.90 -16.05
C LYS A 137 17.08 11.41 -17.15
N TYR A 138 17.96 12.36 -16.83
CA TYR A 138 18.86 13.02 -17.78
C TYR A 138 19.69 12.03 -18.60
N LEU A 139 20.17 10.94 -17.98
CA LEU A 139 20.95 9.88 -18.65
C LEU A 139 20.12 8.64 -19.00
N GLY A 140 18.80 8.69 -18.87
CA GLY A 140 17.92 7.53 -19.08
C GLY A 140 18.00 6.49 -17.98
N TYR A 141 17.53 5.28 -18.30
CA TYR A 141 17.61 4.12 -17.42
C TYR A 141 18.79 3.23 -17.81
N ASN A 142 19.32 2.49 -16.83
CA ASN A 142 20.27 1.43 -17.10
C ASN A 142 19.59 0.33 -17.96
N ARG A 143 20.21 -0.05 -19.09
CA ARG A 143 19.64 -1.02 -20.04
C ARG A 143 19.35 -2.38 -19.40
N ILE A 144 20.22 -2.86 -18.51
CA ILE A 144 20.02 -4.14 -17.81
C ILE A 144 18.75 -4.04 -16.94
N SER A 145 18.56 -2.92 -16.24
CA SER A 145 17.36 -2.70 -15.44
C SER A 145 16.09 -2.64 -16.31
N GLU A 146 16.17 -2.06 -17.49
CA GLU A 146 15.07 -1.98 -18.45
C GLU A 146 14.71 -3.36 -19.00
N ASP A 147 15.70 -4.15 -19.43
CA ASP A 147 15.48 -5.51 -19.93
C ASP A 147 14.87 -6.43 -18.87
N ILE A 148 15.35 -6.34 -17.61
CA ILE A 148 14.78 -7.09 -16.50
C ILE A 148 13.34 -6.65 -16.21
N ALA A 149 13.06 -5.34 -16.26
CA ALA A 149 11.72 -4.80 -16.06
C ALA A 149 10.75 -5.33 -17.12
N ILE A 150 11.16 -5.32 -18.41
CA ILE A 150 10.36 -5.84 -19.52
C ILE A 150 10.12 -7.34 -19.36
N ALA A 151 11.14 -8.10 -18.99
CA ALA A 151 11.03 -9.53 -18.74
C ALA A 151 10.03 -9.82 -17.59
N ALA A 152 10.10 -9.06 -16.50
CA ALA A 152 9.18 -9.18 -15.38
C ALA A 152 7.73 -8.89 -15.79
N LEU A 153 7.48 -7.82 -16.55
CA LEU A 153 6.15 -7.46 -17.05
C LEU A 153 5.57 -8.54 -17.98
N LYS A 154 6.42 -9.26 -18.72
CA LYS A 154 6.02 -10.40 -19.57
C LYS A 154 5.79 -11.70 -18.80
N SER A 155 6.16 -11.77 -17.53
CA SER A 155 6.08 -12.97 -16.67
C SER A 155 4.86 -12.95 -15.75
N ASP A 156 3.75 -12.35 -16.16
CA ASP A 156 2.55 -12.13 -15.31
C ASP A 156 2.04 -13.42 -14.65
N ALA A 157 1.99 -14.53 -15.36
CA ALA A 157 1.54 -15.82 -14.81
C ALA A 157 2.35 -16.28 -13.58
N HIS A 158 3.68 -16.06 -13.59
CA HIS A 158 4.55 -16.37 -12.44
C HIS A 158 4.16 -15.53 -11.22
N TYR A 159 4.01 -14.22 -11.41
CA TYR A 159 3.67 -13.30 -10.31
C TYR A 159 2.24 -13.49 -9.80
N ARG A 160 1.28 -13.85 -10.68
CA ARG A 160 -0.09 -14.22 -10.26
C ARG A 160 -0.11 -15.45 -9.38
N ASN A 161 0.71 -16.45 -9.69
CA ASN A 161 0.83 -17.63 -8.83
C ASN A 161 1.39 -17.27 -7.44
N ILE A 162 2.39 -16.38 -7.36
CA ILE A 162 2.90 -15.87 -6.08
C ILE A 162 1.79 -15.13 -5.31
N ALA A 163 1.02 -14.27 -5.98
CA ALA A 163 -0.09 -13.55 -5.34
C ALA A 163 -1.15 -14.51 -4.79
N LYS A 164 -1.44 -15.61 -5.49
CA LYS A 164 -2.34 -16.66 -4.99
C LYS A 164 -1.82 -17.30 -3.69
N LEU A 165 -0.54 -17.68 -3.65
CA LEU A 165 0.08 -18.22 -2.42
C LEU A 165 0.03 -17.22 -1.27
N MET A 166 0.20 -15.93 -1.55
CA MET A 166 0.07 -14.88 -0.54
C MET A 166 -1.37 -14.75 -0.01
N ASN A 167 -2.39 -14.98 -0.84
CA ASN A 167 -3.78 -15.00 -0.38
C ASN A 167 -4.03 -16.18 0.58
N GLU A 168 -3.55 -17.38 0.23
CA GLU A 168 -3.63 -18.55 1.08
C GLU A 168 -2.94 -18.32 2.45
N ASP A 169 -1.82 -17.62 2.45
CA ASP A 169 -1.14 -17.26 3.70
C ASP A 169 -1.90 -16.20 4.51
N ARG A 170 -2.58 -15.21 3.87
CA ARG A 170 -3.45 -14.26 4.59
C ARG A 170 -4.58 -14.99 5.34
N GLU A 171 -5.27 -15.89 4.64
CA GLU A 171 -6.33 -16.72 5.25
C GLU A 171 -5.80 -17.53 6.44
N ARG A 172 -4.56 -18.03 6.33
CA ARG A 172 -3.91 -18.76 7.42
C ARG A 172 -3.64 -17.85 8.64
N TYR A 173 -3.15 -16.63 8.43
CA TYR A 173 -2.97 -15.67 9.52
C TYR A 173 -4.30 -15.34 10.20
N GLU A 174 -5.34 -15.08 9.44
CA GLU A 174 -6.68 -14.81 9.98
C GLU A 174 -7.18 -15.99 10.82
N LYS A 175 -7.11 -17.19 10.28
CA LYS A 175 -7.57 -18.43 10.95
C LYS A 175 -6.78 -18.78 12.21
N GLU A 176 -5.47 -18.56 12.22
CA GLU A 176 -4.61 -19.02 13.30
C GLU A 176 -4.26 -17.93 14.31
N ILE A 177 -4.22 -16.67 13.91
CA ILE A 177 -3.90 -15.54 14.79
C ILE A 177 -5.16 -14.76 15.16
N GLY A 178 -6.09 -14.56 14.24
CA GLY A 178 -7.32 -13.80 14.49
C GLY A 178 -8.22 -14.41 15.58
N VAL A 179 -8.04 -15.68 15.93
CA VAL A 179 -8.78 -16.36 16.97
C VAL A 179 -8.10 -16.28 18.37
N LEU A 180 -6.90 -15.75 18.44
CA LEU A 180 -6.17 -15.62 19.72
C LEU A 180 -6.73 -14.44 20.54
N PRO A 181 -6.86 -14.60 21.86
CA PRO A 181 -7.38 -13.53 22.73
C PRO A 181 -6.59 -12.22 22.56
N GLY A 182 -7.30 -11.13 22.29
CA GLY A 182 -6.71 -9.79 22.13
C GLY A 182 -5.98 -9.54 20.81
N PHE A 183 -5.90 -10.52 19.92
CA PHE A 183 -5.37 -10.36 18.57
C PHE A 183 -6.49 -10.06 17.57
N LYS A 184 -6.16 -9.27 16.56
CA LYS A 184 -7.03 -9.01 15.43
C LYS A 184 -6.19 -8.91 14.16
N VAL A 185 -6.53 -9.68 13.15
CA VAL A 185 -5.91 -9.63 11.83
C VAL A 185 -6.79 -8.79 10.91
N TYR A 186 -6.21 -7.77 10.29
CA TYR A 186 -6.95 -6.92 9.36
C TYR A 186 -6.86 -7.45 7.94
N GLU A 187 -7.95 -7.31 7.20
CA GLU A 187 -7.99 -7.58 5.77
C GLU A 187 -6.95 -6.75 5.03
N SER A 188 -6.28 -7.38 4.09
CA SER A 188 -5.28 -6.71 3.27
C SER A 188 -5.30 -7.24 1.85
N VAL A 189 -5.18 -6.35 0.89
CA VAL A 189 -4.99 -6.68 -0.53
C VAL A 189 -3.57 -6.38 -1.00
N ALA A 190 -2.66 -6.04 -0.07
CA ALA A 190 -1.23 -5.82 -0.33
C ALA A 190 -0.39 -7.07 -0.03
N ASN A 191 0.93 -7.00 -0.16
CA ASN A 191 1.85 -8.08 0.21
C ASN A 191 2.24 -8.07 1.70
N PHE A 192 1.42 -7.52 2.55
CA PHE A 192 1.59 -7.48 4.00
C PHE A 192 0.23 -7.55 4.68
N ILE A 193 0.24 -7.83 5.96
CA ILE A 193 -0.92 -7.76 6.84
C ILE A 193 -0.61 -6.86 8.02
N LEU A 194 -1.66 -6.24 8.56
CA LEU A 194 -1.63 -5.52 9.83
C LEU A 194 -2.30 -6.38 10.89
N ILE A 195 -1.68 -6.50 12.06
CA ILE A 195 -2.19 -7.29 13.18
C ILE A 195 -2.18 -6.42 14.42
N LYS A 196 -3.33 -6.25 15.07
CA LYS A 196 -3.43 -5.73 16.42
C LYS A 196 -3.06 -6.83 17.41
N TYR A 197 -2.35 -6.48 18.48
CA TYR A 197 -1.91 -7.42 19.51
C TYR A 197 -2.03 -6.77 20.89
N PRO A 198 -2.16 -7.57 21.98
CA PRO A 198 -2.13 -7.08 23.35
C PRO A 198 -0.79 -6.39 23.64
N ILE A 199 -0.83 -5.13 24.08
CA ILE A 199 0.37 -4.27 24.21
C ILE A 199 1.41 -4.86 25.17
N GLU A 200 0.97 -5.57 26.19
CA GLU A 200 1.83 -6.27 27.17
C GLU A 200 2.73 -7.35 26.54
N LEU A 201 2.35 -7.86 25.36
CA LEU A 201 3.15 -8.85 24.62
C LEU A 201 4.22 -8.21 23.73
N LYS A 202 4.27 -6.88 23.61
CA LYS A 202 5.16 -6.16 22.66
C LYS A 202 6.62 -6.58 22.84
N GLU A 203 7.14 -6.51 24.05
CA GLU A 203 8.55 -6.82 24.32
C GLU A 203 8.88 -8.29 24.07
N ALA A 204 7.97 -9.20 24.47
CA ALA A 204 8.14 -10.63 24.23
C ALA A 204 8.16 -10.97 22.74
N LEU A 205 7.26 -10.38 21.96
CA LEU A 205 7.21 -10.53 20.50
C LEU A 205 8.48 -9.97 19.84
N GLN A 206 8.92 -8.78 20.23
CA GLN A 206 10.15 -8.18 19.70
C GLN A 206 11.37 -9.05 19.96
N LYS A 207 11.55 -9.55 21.19
CA LYS A 207 12.65 -10.46 21.55
C LYS A 207 12.58 -11.78 20.77
N ALA A 208 11.38 -12.34 20.62
CA ALA A 208 11.20 -13.61 19.92
C ALA A 208 11.53 -13.51 18.43
N PHE A 209 11.09 -12.45 17.75
CA PHE A 209 11.43 -12.21 16.35
C PHE A 209 12.91 -11.89 16.16
N ALA A 210 13.49 -11.04 17.01
CA ALA A 210 14.92 -10.72 16.96
C ALA A 210 15.80 -11.97 17.12
N LYS A 211 15.46 -12.87 18.05
CA LYS A 211 16.18 -14.14 18.25
C LYS A 211 16.19 -15.03 17.00
N GLN A 212 15.16 -14.93 16.17
CA GLN A 212 15.04 -15.70 14.94
C GLN A 212 15.52 -14.92 13.70
N SER A 213 16.09 -13.72 13.88
CA SER A 213 16.52 -12.82 12.82
C SER A 213 15.38 -12.37 11.89
N TYR A 214 14.14 -12.33 12.38
CA TYR A 214 12.99 -11.82 11.68
C TYR A 214 12.77 -10.34 12.00
N LYS A 215 12.66 -9.52 10.96
CA LYS A 215 12.29 -8.10 11.07
C LYS A 215 10.81 -7.93 10.76
N VAL A 216 10.01 -7.65 11.78
CA VAL A 216 8.62 -7.21 11.66
C VAL A 216 8.52 -5.74 12.06
N LYS A 217 7.60 -5.00 11.46
CA LYS A 217 7.45 -3.59 11.81
C LYS A 217 6.40 -3.43 12.90
N PHE A 218 6.83 -3.13 14.13
CA PHE A 218 5.96 -2.63 15.18
C PHE A 218 5.63 -1.16 14.87
N MET A 219 4.35 -0.84 14.84
CA MET A 219 3.89 0.50 14.52
C MET A 219 4.14 1.42 15.73
N ASN A 220 4.42 2.71 15.45
CA ASN A 220 4.70 3.70 16.49
C ASN A 220 3.76 4.90 16.42
N GLU A 221 2.94 4.99 15.39
CA GLU A 221 1.93 6.02 15.20
C GLU A 221 0.87 5.88 16.32
N PRO A 222 0.41 6.97 16.95
CA PRO A 222 -0.45 6.92 18.15
C PRO A 222 -1.66 6.00 18.01
N ASP A 223 -2.35 6.07 16.88
CA ASP A 223 -3.61 5.36 16.65
C ASP A 223 -3.42 3.86 16.36
N ILE A 224 -2.19 3.43 16.02
CA ILE A 224 -1.86 2.05 15.66
C ILE A 224 -0.60 1.53 16.39
N ASN A 225 -0.22 2.10 17.54
CA ASN A 225 0.97 1.71 18.31
C ASN A 225 0.88 0.32 18.95
N THR A 226 -0.32 -0.27 18.97
CA THR A 226 -0.59 -1.65 19.37
C THR A 226 -0.67 -2.62 18.18
N HIS A 227 -0.13 -2.22 17.04
CA HIS A 227 -0.17 -3.00 15.82
C HIS A 227 1.24 -3.37 15.36
N LEU A 228 1.33 -4.49 14.65
CA LEU A 228 2.52 -4.87 13.90
C LEU A 228 2.15 -5.15 12.45
N ARG A 229 3.02 -4.74 11.53
CA ARG A 229 2.87 -5.04 10.11
C ARG A 229 3.86 -6.12 9.71
N ILE A 230 3.34 -7.19 9.12
CA ILE A 230 4.12 -8.33 8.63
C ILE A 230 4.07 -8.34 7.12
N THR A 231 5.23 -8.27 6.47
CA THR A 231 5.33 -8.55 5.02
C THR A 231 5.24 -10.05 4.83
N LEU A 232 4.35 -10.50 3.94
CA LEU A 232 4.19 -11.90 3.60
C LEU A 232 5.45 -12.39 2.88
N GLY A 233 6.05 -13.41 3.44
CA GLY A 233 7.21 -14.10 2.89
C GLY A 233 6.80 -15.38 2.16
N ARG A 234 7.76 -16.32 2.05
CA ARG A 234 7.45 -17.68 1.61
C ARG A 234 6.60 -18.42 2.65
N PRO A 235 5.79 -19.42 2.25
CA PRO A 235 4.90 -20.13 3.17
C PRO A 235 5.59 -20.64 4.45
N GLU A 236 6.82 -21.16 4.34
CA GLU A 236 7.59 -21.64 5.50
C GLU A 236 8.01 -20.49 6.44
N GLN A 237 8.28 -19.31 5.90
CA GLN A 237 8.61 -18.12 6.70
C GLN A 237 7.36 -17.61 7.43
N ASN A 238 6.23 -17.57 6.74
CA ASN A 238 4.95 -17.19 7.33
C ASN A 238 4.55 -18.16 8.44
N ARG A 239 4.79 -19.47 8.28
CA ARG A 239 4.57 -20.48 9.33
C ARG A 239 5.38 -20.19 10.58
N ILE A 240 6.67 -19.89 10.44
CA ILE A 240 7.54 -19.55 11.59
C ILE A 240 7.01 -18.33 12.34
N VAL A 241 6.55 -17.30 11.60
CA VAL A 241 5.98 -16.08 12.20
C VAL A 241 4.71 -16.40 12.98
N ILE A 242 3.79 -17.17 12.40
CA ILE A 242 2.54 -17.61 13.04
C ILE A 242 2.84 -18.39 14.32
N ASP A 243 3.72 -19.40 14.25
CA ASP A 243 4.08 -20.25 15.41
C ASP A 243 4.74 -19.43 16.51
N THR A 244 5.53 -18.42 16.15
CA THR A 244 6.14 -17.49 17.10
C THR A 244 5.08 -16.68 17.86
N ILE A 245 4.11 -16.12 17.16
CA ILE A 245 3.02 -15.36 17.78
C ILE A 245 2.20 -16.27 18.71
N LYS A 246 1.80 -17.45 18.23
CA LYS A 246 1.02 -18.42 19.02
C LYS A 246 1.73 -18.81 20.30
N LYS A 247 3.04 -19.09 20.23
CA LYS A 247 3.86 -19.45 21.39
C LYS A 247 3.96 -18.33 22.43
N ILE A 248 3.94 -17.07 21.99
CA ILE A 248 3.97 -15.93 22.91
C ILE A 248 2.59 -15.66 23.51
N ALA A 249 1.52 -15.80 22.70
CA ALA A 249 0.15 -15.60 23.13
C ALA A 249 -0.37 -16.66 24.11
N SER A 250 0.27 -17.86 24.15
CA SER A 250 -0.11 -18.96 25.05
C SER A 250 0.62 -18.94 26.42
N LYS A 251 1.40 -17.92 26.70
CA LYS A 251 2.12 -17.73 27.97
C LYS A 251 1.39 -16.76 28.87
#